data_15784d5e53c3638c73e8a6abaf84b5cf
#
_entry.id   15784d5e53c3638c73e8a6abaf84b5cf
#
_cell.length_a   1.000
_cell.length_b   1.000
_cell.length_c   1.000
_cell.angle_alpha   90.00
_cell.angle_beta   90.00
_cell.angle_gamma   90.00
#
_symmetry.space_group_name_H-M   'P 1'
#
loop_
_entity.id
_entity.type
_entity.pdbx_description
1 polymer ?
#
loop_
_entity_poly.entity_id
_entity_poly.type
_entity_poly.pdbx_seq_one_letter_code
_entity_poly.pdbx_strand_id
1 'polypeptide(L)'
;MLNYADLPRLIADAQAIDWSCCEPRRKLHLASWQEDWEDNLVMLESFVADGAYGLPCDEMDSYELQDACMQWDNAAETASTLLRLALDRGAPASVLRPLYLQVVSVWREYAIVLQQSRDSGSAHTNQAIRAETAEYQFALQLLTMAVLLDEQGEIPSVVEHLLHFQSDRLLDYLSAAATGVQEACDEYFHPDPFEGLNDFLDQYGDVLPEPLLPYLEQHYDRFFALSPKEQSKQRRLTGPQAWGWWAIEVGALMVLYDLDDTALRDNPHYPADLVDYALGVRD
;
A
#
# COMPACT_ATOMS: atom_id res chain seq x y z
N MET A 1 0.08 -25.51 8.37
CA MET A 1 1.49 -25.19 8.65
C MET A 1 1.63 -23.75 8.27
N LEU A 2 1.76 -22.86 9.25
CA LEU A 2 1.98 -21.43 9.03
C LEU A 2 3.26 -21.30 8.20
N ASN A 3 3.14 -20.76 7.02
CA ASN A 3 4.29 -20.45 6.18
C ASN A 3 4.66 -19.02 6.60
N TYR A 4 5.41 -18.91 7.71
CA TYR A 4 5.81 -17.58 8.22
C TYR A 4 6.34 -16.74 7.06
N ALA A 5 5.84 -15.51 6.97
CA ALA A 5 6.39 -14.54 6.07
C ALA A 5 7.90 -14.57 6.17
N ASP A 6 8.58 -14.66 5.05
CA ASP A 6 10.03 -14.75 5.02
C ASP A 6 10.64 -13.37 5.32
N LEU A 7 10.35 -12.85 6.56
CA LEU A 7 10.87 -11.57 7.02
C LEU A 7 12.40 -11.48 6.92
N PRO A 8 13.17 -12.53 7.28
CA PRO A 8 14.61 -12.52 7.05
C PRO A 8 14.97 -12.29 5.58
N ARG A 9 14.19 -12.83 4.66
CA ARG A 9 14.40 -12.62 3.22
C ARG A 9 14.02 -11.22 2.80
N LEU A 10 12.88 -10.67 3.29
CA LEU A 10 12.50 -9.28 3.03
C LEU A 10 13.62 -8.33 3.48
N ILE A 11 14.16 -8.53 4.67
CA ILE A 11 15.26 -7.72 5.21
C ILE A 11 16.50 -7.85 4.32
N ALA A 12 16.88 -9.08 3.97
CA ALA A 12 18.06 -9.33 3.14
C ALA A 12 17.92 -8.74 1.72
N ASP A 13 16.76 -8.91 1.09
CA ASP A 13 16.48 -8.34 -0.25
C ASP A 13 16.47 -6.81 -0.20
N ALA A 14 15.90 -6.20 0.86
CA ALA A 14 15.90 -4.76 1.05
C ALA A 14 17.32 -4.20 1.28
N GLN A 15 18.13 -4.88 2.08
CA GLN A 15 19.55 -4.50 2.31
C GLN A 15 20.42 -4.63 1.06
N ALA A 16 20.06 -5.54 0.15
CA ALA A 16 20.79 -5.80 -1.08
C ALA A 16 20.52 -4.79 -2.21
N ILE A 17 19.57 -3.87 -2.04
CA ILE A 17 19.22 -2.90 -3.08
C ILE A 17 20.39 -1.94 -3.33
N ASP A 18 20.85 -1.88 -4.58
CA ASP A 18 21.84 -0.88 -5.01
C ASP A 18 21.15 0.46 -5.33
N TRP A 19 21.17 1.35 -4.35
CA TRP A 19 20.59 2.69 -4.49
C TRP A 19 21.40 3.63 -5.39
N SER A 20 22.61 3.27 -5.78
CA SER A 20 23.47 4.13 -6.62
C SER A 20 22.94 4.28 -8.05
N CYS A 21 22.15 3.32 -8.51
CA CYS A 21 21.52 3.33 -9.83
C CYS A 21 20.09 3.90 -9.83
N CYS A 22 19.54 4.28 -8.66
CA CYS A 22 18.18 4.76 -8.53
C CYS A 22 18.13 6.29 -8.47
N GLU A 23 17.30 6.89 -9.29
CA GLU A 23 17.01 8.32 -9.23
C GLU A 23 15.69 8.54 -8.44
N PRO A 24 15.68 9.45 -7.44
CA PRO A 24 14.47 9.73 -6.68
C PRO A 24 13.32 10.19 -7.59
N ARG A 25 12.16 9.54 -7.47
CA ARG A 25 10.94 9.94 -8.23
C ARG A 25 10.36 11.25 -7.75
N ARG A 26 10.74 11.73 -6.56
CA ARG A 26 10.37 13.04 -6.02
C ARG A 26 11.54 13.69 -5.31
N LYS A 27 11.40 14.97 -4.97
CA LYS A 27 12.41 15.67 -4.18
C LYS A 27 12.51 15.07 -2.78
N LEU A 28 13.64 14.45 -2.46
CA LEU A 28 13.95 13.83 -1.18
C LEU A 28 15.10 14.54 -0.47
N HIS A 29 15.05 14.58 0.86
CA HIS A 29 16.21 14.83 1.69
C HIS A 29 16.88 13.47 1.96
N LEU A 30 17.89 13.14 1.15
CA LEU A 30 18.47 11.79 1.09
C LEU A 30 18.98 11.28 2.45
N ALA A 31 19.56 12.16 3.29
CA ALA A 31 20.04 11.75 4.61
C ALA A 31 18.89 11.29 5.53
N SER A 32 17.76 12.04 5.56
CA SER A 32 16.59 11.64 6.35
C SER A 32 15.92 10.39 5.77
N TRP A 33 15.91 10.25 4.43
CA TRP A 33 15.41 9.04 3.80
C TRP A 33 16.24 7.82 4.17
N GLN A 34 17.57 7.96 4.18
CA GLN A 34 18.49 6.89 4.56
C GLN A 34 18.30 6.48 6.02
N GLU A 35 18.18 7.45 6.92
CA GLU A 35 17.90 7.21 8.34
C GLU A 35 16.58 6.45 8.53
N ASP A 36 15.49 6.90 7.89
CA ASP A 36 14.20 6.22 7.98
C ASP A 36 14.25 4.81 7.36
N TRP A 37 14.99 4.62 6.27
CA TRP A 37 15.18 3.29 5.67
C TRP A 37 15.89 2.33 6.62
N GLU A 38 17.00 2.77 7.22
CA GLU A 38 17.78 1.99 8.17
C GLU A 38 16.99 1.70 9.45
N ASP A 39 16.26 2.68 10.00
CA ASP A 39 15.44 2.52 11.20
C ASP A 39 14.34 1.47 10.98
N ASN A 40 13.67 1.48 9.83
CA ASN A 40 12.64 0.48 9.52
C ASN A 40 13.25 -0.93 9.37
N LEU A 41 14.44 -1.06 8.79
CA LEU A 41 15.14 -2.35 8.74
C LEU A 41 15.49 -2.85 10.15
N VAL A 42 16.02 -2.00 11.01
CA VAL A 42 16.34 -2.34 12.41
C VAL A 42 15.08 -2.77 13.18
N MET A 43 13.93 -2.13 12.94
CA MET A 43 12.65 -2.55 13.54
C MET A 43 12.27 -3.97 13.13
N LEU A 44 12.38 -4.32 11.85
CA LEU A 44 12.08 -5.67 11.38
C LEU A 44 13.11 -6.70 11.89
N GLU A 45 14.39 -6.36 11.94
CA GLU A 45 15.44 -7.20 12.52
C GLU A 45 15.17 -7.50 14.00
N SER A 46 14.77 -6.47 14.76
CA SER A 46 14.40 -6.58 16.17
C SER A 46 13.22 -7.54 16.35
N PHE A 47 12.18 -7.40 15.54
CA PHE A 47 11.02 -8.28 15.56
C PHE A 47 11.40 -9.74 15.29
N VAL A 48 12.27 -9.99 14.31
CA VAL A 48 12.77 -11.36 14.03
C VAL A 48 13.60 -11.90 15.20
N ALA A 49 14.34 -11.05 15.90
CA ALA A 49 15.20 -11.44 17.02
C ALA A 49 14.45 -11.66 18.34
N ASP A 50 13.32 -10.99 18.57
CA ASP A 50 12.59 -10.98 19.87
C ASP A 50 11.77 -12.26 20.15
N GLY A 51 11.82 -13.25 19.24
CA GLY A 51 11.31 -14.59 19.49
C GLY A 51 9.79 -14.79 19.32
N ALA A 52 9.00 -13.73 19.14
CA ALA A 52 7.59 -13.86 18.74
C ALA A 52 7.46 -14.33 17.28
N TYR A 53 8.44 -14.02 16.48
CA TYR A 53 8.58 -14.53 15.13
C TYR A 53 8.86 -16.04 15.16
N GLY A 54 7.97 -16.81 14.54
CA GLY A 54 8.15 -18.27 14.41
C GLY A 54 7.57 -19.11 15.55
N LEU A 55 6.98 -18.51 16.59
CA LEU A 55 6.25 -19.27 17.60
C LEU A 55 4.89 -19.73 17.05
N PRO A 56 4.51 -21.01 17.23
CA PRO A 56 3.18 -21.48 16.83
C PRO A 56 2.13 -20.82 17.73
N CYS A 57 1.18 -20.10 17.10
CA CYS A 57 0.15 -19.37 17.85
C CYS A 57 -0.80 -20.28 18.63
N ASP A 58 -0.92 -21.55 18.27
CA ASP A 58 -1.71 -22.57 18.97
C ASP A 58 -1.09 -22.99 20.32
N GLU A 59 0.17 -22.64 20.56
CA GLU A 59 0.88 -22.84 21.82
C GLU A 59 0.90 -21.58 22.72
N MET A 60 0.43 -20.41 22.19
CA MET A 60 0.42 -19.14 22.91
C MET A 60 -0.78 -19.00 23.84
N ASP A 61 -0.57 -18.40 25.01
CA ASP A 61 -1.68 -17.95 25.85
C ASP A 61 -2.30 -16.64 25.29
N SER A 62 -3.39 -16.18 25.93
CA SER A 62 -4.11 -14.97 25.45
C SER A 62 -3.29 -13.68 25.53
N TYR A 63 -2.34 -13.58 26.45
CA TYR A 63 -1.47 -12.42 26.56
C TYR A 63 -0.37 -12.46 25.49
N GLU A 64 0.23 -13.62 25.27
CA GLU A 64 1.22 -13.84 24.22
C GLU A 64 0.64 -13.61 22.84
N LEU A 65 -0.61 -14.07 22.59
CA LEU A 65 -1.33 -13.79 21.34
C LEU A 65 -1.60 -12.30 21.12
N GLN A 66 -1.95 -11.57 22.18
CA GLN A 66 -2.15 -10.12 22.08
C GLN A 66 -0.84 -9.40 21.77
N ASP A 67 0.24 -9.77 22.41
CA ASP A 67 1.58 -9.22 22.15
C ASP A 67 2.04 -9.55 20.71
N ALA A 68 1.87 -10.80 20.28
CA ALA A 68 2.17 -11.22 18.91
C ALA A 68 1.35 -10.43 17.87
N CYS A 69 0.05 -10.19 18.11
CA CYS A 69 -0.77 -9.34 17.24
C CYS A 69 -0.17 -7.95 17.08
N MET A 70 0.19 -7.30 18.19
CA MET A 70 0.75 -5.95 18.16
C MET A 70 2.11 -5.93 17.42
N GLN A 71 2.93 -6.94 17.61
CA GLN A 71 4.23 -7.04 16.96
C GLN A 71 4.08 -7.30 15.44
N TRP A 72 3.15 -8.17 15.02
CA TRP A 72 2.88 -8.41 13.61
C TRP A 72 2.23 -7.22 12.91
N ASP A 73 1.36 -6.47 13.58
CA ASP A 73 0.80 -5.22 13.09
C ASP A 73 1.92 -4.20 12.79
N ASN A 74 2.78 -3.96 13.76
CA ASN A 74 3.95 -3.09 13.59
C ASN A 74 4.88 -3.57 12.46
N ALA A 75 5.10 -4.89 12.32
CA ALA A 75 5.93 -5.43 11.25
C ALA A 75 5.30 -5.22 9.87
N ALA A 76 3.98 -5.36 9.74
CA ALA A 76 3.24 -5.16 8.49
C ALA A 76 3.25 -3.68 8.06
N GLU A 77 3.02 -2.75 8.99
CA GLU A 77 3.14 -1.31 8.75
C GLU A 77 4.57 -0.90 8.37
N THR A 78 5.56 -1.45 9.06
CA THR A 78 6.98 -1.19 8.78
C THR A 78 7.38 -1.71 7.40
N ALA A 79 6.97 -2.92 7.03
CA ALA A 79 7.21 -3.49 5.71
C ALA A 79 6.54 -2.65 4.60
N SER A 80 5.31 -2.17 4.81
CA SER A 80 4.62 -1.26 3.90
C SER A 80 5.36 0.08 3.76
N THR A 81 5.93 0.58 4.86
CA THR A 81 6.74 1.79 4.86
C THR A 81 8.02 1.61 4.05
N LEU A 82 8.71 0.47 4.16
CA LEU A 82 9.88 0.17 3.33
C LEU A 82 9.52 0.14 1.84
N LEU A 83 8.41 -0.48 1.44
CA LEU A 83 7.96 -0.47 0.05
C LEU A 83 7.73 0.95 -0.47
N ARG A 84 7.11 1.82 0.33
CA ARG A 84 6.91 3.23 -0.02
C ARG A 84 8.22 3.99 -0.13
N LEU A 85 9.16 3.77 0.81
CA LEU A 85 10.49 4.40 0.77
C LEU A 85 11.26 3.97 -0.47
N ALA A 86 11.17 2.69 -0.86
CA ALA A 86 11.76 2.19 -2.10
C ALA A 86 11.13 2.84 -3.34
N LEU A 87 9.81 3.00 -3.37
CA LEU A 87 9.09 3.72 -4.42
C LEU A 87 9.60 5.16 -4.54
N ASP A 88 9.64 5.90 -3.46
CA ASP A 88 10.10 7.29 -3.41
C ASP A 88 11.55 7.45 -3.90
N ARG A 89 12.41 6.52 -3.52
CA ARG A 89 13.83 6.53 -3.89
C ARG A 89 14.09 6.17 -5.35
N GLY A 90 13.06 5.66 -6.06
CA GLY A 90 13.15 5.35 -7.48
C GLY A 90 13.57 3.91 -7.77
N ALA A 91 13.33 2.98 -6.84
CA ALA A 91 13.53 1.57 -7.11
C ALA A 91 12.71 1.14 -8.34
N PRO A 92 13.30 0.46 -9.34
CA PRO A 92 12.57 0.01 -10.52
C PRO A 92 11.51 -1.03 -10.14
N ALA A 93 10.50 -1.20 -10.99
CA ALA A 93 9.41 -2.15 -10.75
C ALA A 93 9.92 -3.58 -10.50
N SER A 94 11.00 -3.99 -11.16
CA SER A 94 11.66 -5.29 -10.94
C SER A 94 12.20 -5.50 -9.51
N VAL A 95 12.49 -4.42 -8.79
CA VAL A 95 12.88 -4.43 -7.36
C VAL A 95 11.65 -4.29 -6.47
N LEU A 96 10.70 -3.42 -6.84
CA LEU A 96 9.47 -3.20 -6.06
C LEU A 96 8.56 -4.43 -6.02
N ARG A 97 8.47 -5.18 -7.13
CA ARG A 97 7.62 -6.37 -7.24
C ARG A 97 7.92 -7.46 -6.19
N PRO A 98 9.16 -7.96 -6.03
CA PRO A 98 9.45 -8.93 -4.98
C PRO A 98 9.27 -8.36 -3.56
N LEU A 99 9.58 -7.07 -3.32
CA LEU A 99 9.30 -6.43 -2.03
C LEU A 99 7.80 -6.39 -1.75
N TYR A 100 6.98 -6.03 -2.74
CA TYR A 100 5.53 -6.02 -2.61
C TYR A 100 4.96 -7.40 -2.20
N LEU A 101 5.38 -8.47 -2.88
CA LEU A 101 4.94 -9.83 -2.55
C LEU A 101 5.30 -10.24 -1.12
N GLN A 102 6.46 -9.82 -0.63
CA GLN A 102 6.86 -10.06 0.75
C GLN A 102 6.03 -9.22 1.73
N VAL A 103 5.74 -7.96 1.41
CA VAL A 103 4.84 -7.10 2.22
C VAL A 103 3.45 -7.72 2.34
N VAL A 104 2.86 -8.18 1.23
CA VAL A 104 1.57 -8.91 1.24
C VAL A 104 1.64 -10.14 2.14
N SER A 105 2.76 -10.89 2.09
CA SER A 105 2.96 -12.05 2.95
C SER A 105 2.98 -11.68 4.44
N VAL A 106 3.64 -10.58 4.81
CA VAL A 106 3.67 -10.09 6.21
C VAL A 106 2.27 -9.72 6.70
N TRP A 107 1.48 -9.00 5.89
CA TRP A 107 0.09 -8.69 6.21
C TRP A 107 -0.78 -9.94 6.39
N ARG A 108 -0.57 -10.97 5.57
CA ARG A 108 -1.29 -12.25 5.71
C ARG A 108 -0.96 -12.96 7.02
N GLU A 109 0.30 -12.98 7.42
CA GLU A 109 0.68 -13.55 8.72
C GLU A 109 0.05 -12.78 9.87
N TYR A 110 0.04 -11.45 9.81
CA TYR A 110 -0.68 -10.64 10.77
C TYR A 110 -2.17 -11.03 10.84
N ALA A 111 -2.84 -11.15 9.69
CA ALA A 111 -4.25 -11.53 9.64
C ALA A 111 -4.50 -12.91 10.27
N ILE A 112 -3.59 -13.88 10.10
CA ILE A 112 -3.69 -15.21 10.71
C ILE A 112 -3.55 -15.12 12.24
N VAL A 113 -2.56 -14.39 12.74
CA VAL A 113 -2.35 -14.19 14.18
C VAL A 113 -3.54 -13.45 14.81
N LEU A 114 -4.06 -12.43 14.13
CA LEU A 114 -5.23 -11.67 14.53
C LEU A 114 -6.48 -12.56 14.63
N GLN A 115 -6.71 -13.44 13.64
CA GLN A 115 -7.83 -14.39 13.67
C GLN A 115 -7.72 -15.35 14.87
N GLN A 116 -6.54 -15.86 15.16
CA GLN A 116 -6.33 -16.74 16.32
C GLN A 116 -6.53 -16.00 17.65
N SER A 117 -6.04 -14.77 17.76
CA SER A 117 -6.28 -13.92 18.91
C SER A 117 -7.77 -13.63 19.12
N ARG A 118 -8.52 -13.45 18.05
CA ARG A 118 -9.96 -13.29 18.09
C ARG A 118 -10.67 -14.57 18.55
N ASP A 119 -10.27 -15.72 18.00
CA ASP A 119 -10.87 -17.03 18.36
C ASP A 119 -10.61 -17.40 19.82
N SER A 120 -9.52 -16.90 20.40
CA SER A 120 -9.21 -16.99 21.84
C SER A 120 -9.98 -15.97 22.69
N GLY A 121 -10.69 -15.01 22.08
CA GLY A 121 -11.40 -13.92 22.75
C GLY A 121 -10.52 -12.73 23.17
N SER A 122 -9.27 -12.67 22.68
CA SER A 122 -8.31 -11.61 23.01
C SER A 122 -8.40 -10.41 22.06
N ALA A 123 -8.82 -10.60 20.80
CA ALA A 123 -9.04 -9.52 19.84
C ALA A 123 -10.53 -9.29 19.56
N HIS A 124 -10.90 -8.05 19.24
CA HIS A 124 -12.29 -7.64 18.95
C HIS A 124 -12.55 -7.42 17.46
N THR A 125 -11.53 -7.31 16.64
CA THR A 125 -11.63 -7.14 15.19
C THR A 125 -11.09 -8.35 14.45
N ASN A 126 -11.54 -8.56 13.23
CA ASN A 126 -10.99 -9.53 12.29
C ASN A 126 -10.35 -8.86 11.07
N GLN A 127 -10.36 -7.54 11.04
CA GLN A 127 -9.80 -6.75 9.96
C GLN A 127 -8.33 -6.44 10.29
N ALA A 128 -7.43 -6.97 9.50
CA ALA A 128 -6.01 -6.64 9.61
C ALA A 128 -5.75 -5.20 9.15
N ILE A 129 -6.58 -4.69 8.22
CA ILE A 129 -6.55 -3.31 7.77
C ILE A 129 -7.96 -2.72 7.95
N ARG A 130 -8.08 -1.68 8.76
CA ARG A 130 -9.33 -0.95 8.99
C ARG A 130 -9.42 0.24 8.04
N ALA A 131 -10.06 0.05 6.91
CA ALA A 131 -10.11 1.04 5.84
C ALA A 131 -10.84 2.35 6.24
N GLU A 132 -11.67 2.34 7.28
CA GLU A 132 -12.30 3.54 7.82
C GLU A 132 -11.35 4.43 8.64
N THR A 133 -10.11 3.99 8.89
CA THR A 133 -9.07 4.71 9.64
C THR A 133 -7.94 5.19 8.74
N ALA A 134 -6.86 5.71 9.34
CA ALA A 134 -5.64 6.07 8.61
C ALA A 134 -4.95 4.84 7.96
N GLU A 135 -5.30 3.62 8.36
CA GLU A 135 -4.82 2.39 7.74
C GLU A 135 -5.32 2.21 6.28
N TYR A 136 -6.29 3.01 5.85
CA TYR A 136 -6.72 3.11 4.44
C TYR A 136 -5.55 3.23 3.46
N GLN A 137 -4.51 3.94 3.85
CA GLN A 137 -3.30 4.08 3.05
C GLN A 137 -2.63 2.73 2.71
N PHE A 138 -2.69 1.75 3.62
CA PHE A 138 -2.14 0.41 3.37
C PHE A 138 -3.04 -0.37 2.42
N ALA A 139 -4.37 -0.29 2.60
CA ALA A 139 -5.32 -0.87 1.66
C ALA A 139 -5.10 -0.34 0.25
N LEU A 140 -5.02 0.99 0.11
CA LEU A 140 -4.79 1.66 -1.16
C LEU A 140 -3.44 1.24 -1.78
N GLN A 141 -2.37 1.24 -0.97
CA GLN A 141 -1.04 0.80 -1.42
C GLN A 141 -1.05 -0.65 -1.92
N LEU A 142 -1.65 -1.57 -1.17
CA LEU A 142 -1.64 -2.99 -1.54
C LEU A 142 -2.44 -3.26 -2.82
N LEU A 143 -3.62 -2.66 -2.98
CA LEU A 143 -4.45 -2.86 -4.17
C LEU A 143 -3.83 -2.19 -5.40
N THR A 144 -3.37 -0.96 -5.28
CA THR A 144 -2.80 -0.22 -6.41
C THR A 144 -1.47 -0.79 -6.87
N MET A 145 -0.59 -1.18 -5.93
CA MET A 145 0.69 -1.81 -6.28
C MET A 145 0.51 -3.20 -6.87
N ALA A 146 -0.55 -3.94 -6.51
CA ALA A 146 -0.90 -5.19 -7.19
C ALA A 146 -1.15 -4.96 -8.69
N VAL A 147 -1.85 -3.89 -9.02
CA VAL A 147 -2.12 -3.52 -10.42
C VAL A 147 -0.85 -3.04 -11.12
N LEU A 148 -0.13 -2.11 -10.51
CA LEU A 148 1.04 -1.45 -11.10
C LEU A 148 2.28 -2.37 -11.23
N LEU A 149 2.34 -3.45 -10.45
CA LEU A 149 3.43 -4.43 -10.49
C LEU A 149 3.06 -5.75 -11.17
N ASP A 150 1.91 -5.79 -11.87
CA ASP A 150 1.38 -6.99 -12.55
C ASP A 150 1.21 -8.18 -11.59
N GLU A 151 0.69 -7.91 -10.39
CA GLU A 151 0.40 -8.89 -9.32
C GLU A 151 -1.09 -8.90 -8.93
N GLN A 152 -1.99 -8.65 -9.88
CA GLN A 152 -3.44 -8.60 -9.64
C GLN A 152 -3.99 -9.90 -9.05
N GLY A 153 -3.27 -11.01 -9.20
CA GLY A 153 -3.61 -12.29 -8.57
C GLY A 153 -3.63 -12.25 -7.03
N GLU A 154 -2.97 -11.25 -6.42
CA GLU A 154 -2.94 -11.04 -4.97
C GLU A 154 -4.20 -10.34 -4.43
N ILE A 155 -4.91 -9.57 -5.28
CA ILE A 155 -6.06 -8.74 -4.89
C ILE A 155 -7.16 -9.54 -4.18
N PRO A 156 -7.62 -10.70 -4.67
CA PRO A 156 -8.67 -11.46 -3.99
C PRO A 156 -8.30 -11.79 -2.53
N SER A 157 -7.05 -12.15 -2.30
CA SER A 157 -6.56 -12.47 -0.96
C SER A 157 -6.46 -11.23 -0.06
N VAL A 158 -6.07 -10.08 -0.60
CA VAL A 158 -6.07 -8.79 0.13
C VAL A 158 -7.49 -8.43 0.55
N VAL A 159 -8.46 -8.51 -0.36
CA VAL A 159 -9.86 -8.17 -0.09
C VAL A 159 -10.49 -9.13 0.93
N GLU A 160 -10.25 -10.43 0.79
CA GLU A 160 -10.86 -11.45 1.66
C GLU A 160 -10.22 -11.47 3.05
N HIS A 161 -8.90 -11.52 3.12
CA HIS A 161 -8.21 -11.81 4.38
C HIS A 161 -7.73 -10.57 5.14
N LEU A 162 -7.45 -9.46 4.46
CA LEU A 162 -6.95 -8.25 5.11
C LEU A 162 -8.07 -7.24 5.33
N LEU A 163 -8.89 -7.00 4.32
CA LEU A 163 -9.98 -6.03 4.37
C LEU A 163 -11.30 -6.64 4.86
N HIS A 164 -11.46 -7.95 4.86
CA HIS A 164 -12.72 -8.63 5.17
C HIS A 164 -13.90 -8.05 4.40
N PHE A 165 -13.73 -7.84 3.10
CA PHE A 165 -14.76 -7.30 2.20
C PHE A 165 -15.30 -5.93 2.64
N GLN A 166 -14.50 -5.11 3.33
CA GLN A 166 -14.87 -3.71 3.54
C GLN A 166 -15.10 -3.03 2.19
N SER A 167 -16.28 -2.44 2.03
CA SER A 167 -16.71 -1.83 0.78
C SER A 167 -16.49 -0.32 0.85
N ASP A 168 -15.78 0.20 -0.12
CA ASP A 168 -15.47 1.61 -0.35
C ASP A 168 -15.40 1.80 -1.85
N ARG A 169 -15.92 2.91 -2.35
CA ARG A 169 -16.04 3.12 -3.79
C ARG A 169 -14.72 2.91 -4.55
N LEU A 170 -13.64 3.52 -4.10
CA LEU A 170 -12.35 3.39 -4.79
C LEU A 170 -11.75 1.99 -4.65
N LEU A 171 -11.81 1.39 -3.46
CA LEU A 171 -11.28 0.03 -3.24
C LEU A 171 -12.05 -1.00 -4.06
N ASP A 172 -13.37 -0.82 -4.22
CA ASP A 172 -14.21 -1.69 -5.05
C ASP A 172 -13.81 -1.58 -6.52
N TYR A 173 -13.60 -0.36 -7.06
CA TYR A 173 -13.12 -0.18 -8.43
C TYR A 173 -11.73 -0.79 -8.66
N LEU A 174 -10.81 -0.63 -7.72
CA LEU A 174 -9.46 -1.20 -7.82
C LEU A 174 -9.44 -2.73 -7.75
N SER A 175 -10.42 -3.33 -7.10
CA SER A 175 -10.49 -4.78 -6.91
C SER A 175 -11.47 -5.50 -7.84
N ALA A 176 -12.39 -4.79 -8.46
CA ALA A 176 -13.51 -5.36 -9.23
C ALA A 176 -13.08 -6.39 -10.30
N ALA A 177 -12.06 -6.06 -11.08
CA ALA A 177 -11.58 -6.94 -12.16
C ALA A 177 -11.06 -8.28 -11.64
N ALA A 178 -10.41 -8.28 -10.47
CA ALA A 178 -9.80 -9.48 -9.87
C ALA A 178 -10.77 -10.28 -9.00
N THR A 179 -11.77 -9.61 -8.37
CA THR A 179 -12.74 -10.24 -7.47
C THR A 179 -14.06 -10.62 -8.14
N GLY A 180 -14.33 -10.08 -9.33
CA GLY A 180 -15.59 -10.26 -10.04
C GLY A 180 -16.76 -9.47 -9.42
N VAL A 181 -16.50 -8.49 -8.57
CA VAL A 181 -17.52 -7.57 -8.06
C VAL A 181 -18.10 -6.77 -9.23
N GLN A 182 -19.44 -6.77 -9.38
CA GLN A 182 -20.11 -6.13 -10.52
C GLN A 182 -20.63 -4.73 -10.20
N GLU A 183 -20.84 -4.42 -8.92
CA GLU A 183 -21.36 -3.13 -8.47
C GLU A 183 -20.47 -2.62 -7.35
N ALA A 184 -19.80 -1.47 -7.59
CA ALA A 184 -19.05 -0.77 -6.57
C ALA A 184 -20.00 -0.04 -5.62
N CYS A 185 -19.56 0.15 -4.37
CA CYS A 185 -20.23 1.00 -3.40
C CYS A 185 -20.25 2.47 -3.89
N ASP A 186 -21.28 3.22 -3.52
CA ASP A 186 -21.37 4.66 -3.84
C ASP A 186 -20.66 5.56 -2.82
N GLU A 187 -20.24 5.00 -1.68
CA GLU A 187 -19.67 5.74 -0.56
C GLU A 187 -18.18 5.54 -0.44
N TYR A 188 -17.48 6.58 0.04
CA TYR A 188 -16.08 6.54 0.41
C TYR A 188 -15.92 6.57 1.92
N PHE A 189 -14.99 5.80 2.47
CA PHE A 189 -14.56 5.98 3.86
C PHE A 189 -13.90 7.35 4.06
N HIS A 190 -13.17 7.80 3.04
CA HIS A 190 -12.47 9.09 3.03
C HIS A 190 -12.87 9.88 1.78
N PRO A 191 -13.98 10.66 1.82
CA PRO A 191 -14.44 11.41 0.66
C PRO A 191 -13.40 12.37 0.11
N ASP A 192 -12.66 13.06 0.97
CA ASP A 192 -11.56 13.94 0.57
C ASP A 192 -10.21 13.19 0.64
N PRO A 193 -9.44 13.03 -0.45
CA PRO A 193 -9.64 13.67 -1.77
C PRO A 193 -10.45 12.86 -2.79
N PHE A 194 -10.87 11.63 -2.48
CA PHE A 194 -11.26 10.61 -3.45
C PHE A 194 -12.59 10.88 -4.18
N GLU A 195 -13.48 11.72 -3.63
CA GLU A 195 -14.64 12.21 -4.38
C GLU A 195 -14.25 12.95 -5.67
N GLY A 196 -13.05 13.49 -5.75
CA GLY A 196 -12.52 14.09 -6.97
C GLY A 196 -12.33 13.11 -8.14
N LEU A 197 -12.44 11.80 -7.88
CA LEU A 197 -12.44 10.75 -8.91
C LEU A 197 -13.83 10.47 -9.49
N ASN A 198 -14.92 11.00 -8.92
CA ASN A 198 -16.28 10.68 -9.34
C ASN A 198 -16.54 10.95 -10.82
N ASP A 199 -16.10 12.10 -11.34
CA ASP A 199 -16.28 12.43 -12.76
C ASP A 199 -15.59 11.44 -13.71
N PHE A 200 -14.57 10.72 -13.23
CA PHE A 200 -13.95 9.63 -13.96
C PHE A 200 -14.70 8.31 -13.75
N LEU A 201 -14.98 7.94 -12.50
CA LEU A 201 -15.57 6.65 -12.15
C LEU A 201 -17.04 6.51 -12.62
N ASP A 202 -17.74 7.64 -12.79
CA ASP A 202 -19.13 7.67 -13.27
C ASP A 202 -19.28 7.61 -14.78
N GLN A 203 -18.19 7.51 -15.54
CA GLN A 203 -18.25 7.41 -17.00
C GLN A 203 -18.79 6.03 -17.44
N TYR A 204 -19.62 6.05 -18.45
CA TYR A 204 -20.18 4.87 -19.11
C TYR A 204 -19.77 4.85 -20.58
N GLY A 205 -19.40 3.71 -21.09
CA GLY A 205 -18.98 3.53 -22.49
C GLY A 205 -17.50 3.86 -22.69
N ASP A 206 -17.19 4.82 -23.56
CA ASP A 206 -15.80 5.22 -23.81
C ASP A 206 -15.29 6.07 -22.64
N VAL A 207 -14.48 5.48 -21.78
CA VAL A 207 -13.90 6.17 -20.62
C VAL A 207 -12.72 7.04 -21.07
N LEU A 208 -12.67 8.28 -20.60
CA LEU A 208 -11.65 9.27 -20.94
C LEU A 208 -10.86 9.70 -19.69
N PRO A 209 -9.55 9.93 -19.79
CA PRO A 209 -8.71 10.27 -18.64
C PRO A 209 -8.79 11.74 -18.21
N GLU A 210 -9.32 12.66 -19.05
CA GLU A 210 -9.32 14.10 -18.78
C GLU A 210 -9.92 14.49 -17.43
N PRO A 211 -10.98 13.83 -16.90
CA PRO A 211 -11.51 14.12 -15.56
C PRO A 211 -10.52 13.90 -14.42
N LEU A 212 -9.44 13.13 -14.64
CA LEU A 212 -8.40 12.90 -13.64
C LEU A 212 -7.43 14.08 -13.49
N LEU A 213 -7.33 14.98 -14.48
CA LEU A 213 -6.43 16.13 -14.42
C LEU A 213 -6.72 17.06 -13.22
N PRO A 214 -7.97 17.51 -12.97
CA PRO A 214 -8.29 18.33 -11.80
C PRO A 214 -8.00 17.62 -10.47
N TYR A 215 -8.19 16.30 -10.42
CA TYR A 215 -7.86 15.51 -9.25
C TYR A 215 -6.35 15.52 -8.99
N LEU A 216 -5.52 15.26 -10.00
CA LEU A 216 -4.07 15.28 -9.90
C LEU A 216 -3.52 16.65 -9.49
N GLU A 217 -4.10 17.74 -9.98
CA GLU A 217 -3.69 19.11 -9.59
C GLU A 217 -3.90 19.39 -8.10
N GLN A 218 -4.88 18.76 -7.47
CA GLN A 218 -5.25 18.96 -6.08
C GLN A 218 -4.85 17.82 -5.16
N HIS A 219 -4.38 16.69 -5.70
CA HIS A 219 -4.16 15.45 -4.98
C HIS A 219 -3.32 15.65 -3.71
N TYR A 220 -2.14 16.26 -3.84
CA TYR A 220 -1.23 16.44 -2.71
C TYR A 220 -1.75 17.46 -1.66
N ASP A 221 -2.67 18.31 -2.05
CA ASP A 221 -3.28 19.32 -1.20
C ASP A 221 -4.43 18.77 -0.35
N ARG A 222 -5.01 17.63 -0.72
CA ARG A 222 -6.24 17.06 -0.17
C ARG A 222 -6.03 15.64 0.32
N PHE A 223 -4.98 15.45 1.11
CA PHE A 223 -4.65 14.12 1.61
C PHE A 223 -5.64 13.65 2.69
N PHE A 224 -6.16 12.41 2.56
CA PHE A 224 -7.18 11.85 3.44
C PHE A 224 -6.72 11.73 4.91
N ALA A 225 -7.71 11.63 5.82
CA ALA A 225 -7.53 11.42 7.26
C ALA A 225 -6.60 12.44 7.98
N LEU A 226 -6.23 13.54 7.31
CA LEU A 226 -5.40 14.59 7.89
C LEU A 226 -6.22 15.86 8.15
N SER A 227 -6.01 16.47 9.31
CA SER A 227 -6.54 17.79 9.57
C SER A 227 -5.88 18.85 8.66
N PRO A 228 -6.51 20.00 8.40
CA PRO A 228 -5.90 21.06 7.58
C PRO A 228 -4.51 21.52 8.05
N LYS A 229 -4.25 21.43 9.35
CA LYS A 229 -2.93 21.75 9.92
C LYS A 229 -1.88 20.70 9.56
N GLU A 230 -2.26 19.44 9.60
CA GLU A 230 -1.40 18.32 9.24
C GLU A 230 -1.15 18.28 7.73
N GLN A 231 -2.18 18.50 6.91
CA GLN A 231 -2.03 18.67 5.47
C GLN A 231 -1.04 19.79 5.13
N SER A 232 -1.15 20.95 5.79
CA SER A 232 -0.22 22.06 5.61
C SER A 232 1.21 21.70 6.03
N LYS A 233 1.39 20.82 7.02
CA LYS A 233 2.70 20.29 7.43
C LYS A 233 3.22 19.30 6.36
N GLN A 234 2.38 18.39 5.88
CA GLN A 234 2.71 17.41 4.84
C GLN A 234 3.25 18.07 3.58
N ARG A 235 2.60 19.12 3.06
CA ARG A 235 3.04 19.86 1.87
C ARG A 235 4.47 20.39 1.95
N ARG A 236 4.99 20.62 3.16
CA ARG A 236 6.35 21.14 3.40
C ARG A 236 7.36 20.01 3.55
N LEU A 237 6.90 18.75 3.68
CA LEU A 237 7.80 17.63 3.87
C LEU A 237 8.43 17.23 2.54
N THR A 238 9.74 17.14 2.56
CA THR A 238 10.54 16.57 1.46
C THR A 238 11.17 15.23 1.87
N GLY A 239 10.81 14.77 3.06
CA GLY A 239 11.28 13.52 3.66
C GLY A 239 10.30 12.36 3.46
N PRO A 240 10.64 11.18 4.00
CA PRO A 240 9.87 9.95 3.88
C PRO A 240 8.46 10.01 4.48
N GLN A 241 8.22 10.96 5.38
CA GLN A 241 6.92 11.17 6.03
C GLN A 241 5.87 11.85 5.13
N ALA A 242 6.20 12.17 3.87
CA ALA A 242 5.28 12.81 2.93
C ALA A 242 4.36 11.76 2.29
N TRP A 243 3.39 11.27 3.04
CA TRP A 243 2.33 10.41 2.54
C TRP A 243 1.47 11.12 1.50
N GLY A 244 0.96 10.35 0.52
CA GLY A 244 0.07 10.88 -0.50
C GLY A 244 0.76 11.73 -1.56
N TRP A 245 2.08 11.65 -1.68
CA TRP A 245 2.76 12.30 -2.80
C TRP A 245 2.32 11.72 -4.13
N TRP A 246 2.23 10.39 -4.21
CA TRP A 246 1.90 9.67 -5.44
C TRP A 246 0.41 9.42 -5.54
N ALA A 247 -0.18 9.77 -6.66
CA ALA A 247 -1.52 9.36 -7.05
C ALA A 247 -1.46 7.96 -7.68
N ILE A 248 -1.05 6.97 -6.87
CA ILE A 248 -0.90 5.58 -7.33
C ILE A 248 -2.22 4.97 -7.77
N GLU A 249 -3.33 5.42 -7.18
CA GLU A 249 -4.69 5.03 -7.57
C GLU A 249 -5.02 5.48 -8.99
N VAL A 250 -4.58 6.67 -9.41
CA VAL A 250 -4.77 7.14 -10.78
C VAL A 250 -3.98 6.28 -11.75
N GLY A 251 -2.71 5.96 -11.44
CA GLY A 251 -1.91 5.05 -12.25
C GLY A 251 -2.55 3.68 -12.38
N ALA A 252 -3.06 3.12 -11.28
CA ALA A 252 -3.75 1.83 -11.29
C ALA A 252 -5.05 1.87 -12.13
N LEU A 253 -5.84 2.93 -12.01
CA LEU A 253 -7.05 3.11 -12.84
C LEU A 253 -6.70 3.17 -14.34
N MET A 254 -5.63 3.89 -14.73
CA MET A 254 -5.19 3.93 -16.13
C MET A 254 -4.85 2.53 -16.67
N VAL A 255 -4.16 1.70 -15.86
CA VAL A 255 -3.84 0.32 -16.22
C VAL A 255 -5.11 -0.55 -16.31
N LEU A 256 -6.01 -0.45 -15.33
CA LEU A 256 -7.22 -1.27 -15.28
C LEU A 256 -8.19 -0.99 -16.44
N TYR A 257 -8.23 0.26 -16.90
CA TYR A 257 -9.09 0.67 -18.02
C TYR A 257 -8.38 0.66 -19.40
N ASP A 258 -7.08 0.32 -19.42
CA ASP A 258 -6.25 0.31 -20.65
C ASP A 258 -6.33 1.65 -21.42
N LEU A 259 -6.13 2.77 -20.73
CA LEU A 259 -6.29 4.11 -21.25
C LEU A 259 -4.96 4.76 -21.67
N ASP A 260 -5.03 5.66 -22.66
CA ASP A 260 -3.92 6.55 -23.02
C ASP A 260 -3.69 7.59 -21.89
N ASP A 261 -2.57 7.49 -21.22
CA ASP A 261 -2.19 8.35 -20.10
C ASP A 261 -1.34 9.57 -20.50
N THR A 262 -1.18 9.82 -21.81
CA THR A 262 -0.30 10.88 -22.35
C THR A 262 -0.56 12.25 -21.70
N ALA A 263 -1.83 12.58 -21.44
CA ALA A 263 -2.22 13.85 -20.82
C ALA A 263 -1.83 13.97 -19.34
N LEU A 264 -1.58 12.85 -18.64
CA LEU A 264 -1.31 12.80 -17.20
C LEU A 264 0.19 12.79 -16.87
N ARG A 265 1.04 12.43 -17.84
CA ARG A 265 2.47 12.12 -17.63
C ARG A 265 3.32 13.29 -17.12
N ASP A 266 2.95 14.51 -17.45
CA ASP A 266 3.67 15.72 -17.01
C ASP A 266 3.36 16.09 -15.55
N ASN A 267 2.36 15.44 -14.91
CA ASN A 267 2.03 15.72 -13.52
C ASN A 267 3.04 15.04 -12.57
N PRO A 268 3.63 15.79 -11.62
CA PRO A 268 4.68 15.26 -10.73
C PRO A 268 4.18 14.20 -9.74
N HIS A 269 2.87 14.03 -9.58
CA HIS A 269 2.25 13.03 -8.71
C HIS A 269 1.87 11.73 -9.46
N TYR A 270 1.99 11.72 -10.78
CA TYR A 270 1.61 10.58 -11.61
C TYR A 270 2.76 9.57 -11.74
N PRO A 271 2.56 8.27 -11.42
CA PRO A 271 3.61 7.26 -11.43
C PRO A 271 3.81 6.63 -12.83
N ALA A 272 4.17 7.45 -13.83
CA ALA A 272 4.22 7.05 -15.24
C ALA A 272 5.10 5.81 -15.52
N ASP A 273 6.24 5.67 -14.85
CA ASP A 273 7.15 4.54 -15.04
C ASP A 273 6.59 3.21 -14.54
N LEU A 274 5.74 3.23 -13.50
CA LEU A 274 5.04 2.03 -13.04
C LEU A 274 3.88 1.66 -13.96
N VAL A 275 3.19 2.65 -14.52
CA VAL A 275 2.16 2.41 -15.55
C VAL A 275 2.80 1.80 -16.80
N ASP A 276 3.93 2.34 -17.27
CA ASP A 276 4.70 1.75 -18.38
C ASP A 276 5.08 0.28 -18.12
N TYR A 277 5.52 -0.02 -16.90
CA TYR A 277 5.85 -1.40 -16.53
C TYR A 277 4.62 -2.32 -16.57
N ALA A 278 3.51 -1.90 -15.96
CA ALA A 278 2.27 -2.69 -15.90
C ALA A 278 1.68 -2.95 -17.29
N LEU A 279 1.80 -1.98 -18.22
CA LEU A 279 1.34 -2.12 -19.62
C LEU A 279 2.37 -2.85 -20.52
N GLY A 280 3.51 -3.29 -19.99
CA GLY A 280 4.55 -3.96 -20.78
C GLY A 280 5.25 -3.06 -21.80
N VAL A 281 5.23 -1.75 -21.61
CA VAL A 281 5.82 -0.77 -22.52
C VAL A 281 7.35 -0.68 -22.32
N ARG A 282 7.85 -1.16 -21.18
CA ARG A 282 9.28 -1.22 -20.84
C ARG A 282 9.67 -2.65 -20.47
N ASP A 283 10.47 -3.24 -21.31
CA ASP A 283 11.33 -4.39 -20.99
C ASP A 283 12.68 -3.91 -20.41
#